data_f981c232107a55b74139d0b9b7ed89ae
#
_entry.id   f981c232107a55b74139d0b9b7ed89ae
#
_cell.length_a   1.000
_cell.length_b   1.000
_cell.length_c   1.000
_cell.angle_alpha   90.00
_cell.angle_beta   90.00
_cell.angle_gamma   90.00
#
_symmetry.space_group_name_H-M   'P 1'
#
loop_
_entity.id
_entity.type
_entity.pdbx_description
1 polymer ?
#
loop_
_entity_poly.entity_id
_entity_poly.type
_entity_poly.pdbx_seq_one_letter_code
_entity_poly.pdbx_strand_id
1 'polypeptide(L)'
;MGIALGFGYYRGGAITRVSTNPMRSEPDPIATIDPSLDEQLAKFARSTQTGVWTHLDKRQIISEIRDRISNPYQIQQGEQPFCGPAAVVFELIRRQPDRYIQICQSLYEHGSFEGYSKKFVAAGRLCRSYGNLRMAQADWMILATLRDCANKIVPVHPKAPKLIREIGGITKPWEISGWVRELLGYTYSKSHPTPLSGEFRAIQAANSTIESGGVAFALINSQGLLGNNSFLAARFHRIYPNHWVTIVSNISIDSPTKISKQSNGRIEFDIYSWGRKIHVSTNPATIKDFFWGVTLGKSISKLSTLN
;
A
#
# COMPACT_ATOMS: atom_id res chain seq x y z
N MET A 1 40.26 -13.62 -39.60
CA MET A 1 38.79 -13.62 -39.72
C MET A 1 38.21 -13.00 -38.46
N GLY A 2 37.92 -11.71 -38.51
CA GLY A 2 37.38 -10.96 -37.37
C GLY A 2 35.87 -10.81 -37.55
N ILE A 3 35.12 -11.19 -36.50
CA ILE A 3 33.67 -10.98 -36.44
C ILE A 3 33.44 -9.65 -35.74
N ALA A 4 32.99 -8.64 -36.50
CA ALA A 4 32.58 -7.36 -35.97
C ALA A 4 31.17 -7.51 -35.38
N LEU A 5 31.02 -7.38 -34.05
CA LEU A 5 29.75 -7.26 -33.40
C LEU A 5 29.30 -5.78 -33.46
N GLY A 6 28.26 -5.53 -34.24
CA GLY A 6 27.65 -4.22 -34.39
C GLY A 6 26.96 -3.77 -33.11
N PHE A 7 27.46 -2.70 -32.50
CA PHE A 7 26.80 -2.00 -31.42
C PHE A 7 25.69 -1.12 -31.98
N GLY A 8 24.44 -1.57 -31.82
CA GLY A 8 23.27 -0.73 -32.08
C GLY A 8 23.15 0.37 -30.98
N TYR A 9 23.29 1.60 -31.40
CA TYR A 9 23.01 2.80 -30.56
C TYR A 9 21.51 2.86 -30.26
N TYR A 10 21.12 2.59 -29.00
CA TYR A 10 19.81 2.94 -28.49
C TYR A 10 19.85 4.39 -27.98
N ARG A 11 19.12 5.29 -28.65
CA ARG A 11 18.91 6.69 -28.25
C ARG A 11 18.14 6.75 -26.94
N GLY A 12 18.61 7.65 -26.08
CA GLY A 12 18.18 8.07 -24.78
C GLY A 12 16.72 7.85 -24.38
N GLY A 13 16.49 6.97 -23.43
CA GLY A 13 15.28 6.96 -22.62
C GLY A 13 15.31 8.13 -21.64
N ALA A 14 14.24 8.91 -21.59
CA ALA A 14 14.10 10.02 -20.67
C ALA A 14 14.23 9.53 -19.22
N ILE A 15 15.01 10.22 -18.43
CA ILE A 15 15.28 9.93 -17.02
C ILE A 15 14.01 10.18 -16.22
N THR A 16 13.47 9.17 -15.57
CA THR A 16 12.42 9.36 -14.56
C THR A 16 13.00 10.16 -13.42
N ARG A 17 12.58 11.42 -13.27
CA ARG A 17 12.95 12.23 -12.10
C ARG A 17 12.03 11.86 -10.97
N VAL A 18 12.45 10.93 -10.12
CA VAL A 18 11.89 10.82 -8.77
C VAL A 18 12.51 11.97 -7.98
N SER A 19 11.77 13.00 -7.69
CA SER A 19 12.22 14.04 -6.78
C SER A 19 12.31 13.44 -5.38
N THR A 20 13.50 13.00 -5.01
CA THR A 20 13.84 12.61 -3.64
C THR A 20 14.33 13.80 -2.83
N ASN A 21 14.31 15.01 -3.39
CA ASN A 21 14.47 16.18 -2.54
C ASN A 21 13.41 16.04 -1.44
N PRO A 22 13.82 15.97 -0.17
CA PRO A 22 12.93 16.35 0.88
C PRO A 22 12.68 17.83 0.58
N MET A 23 11.62 18.16 -0.18
CA MET A 23 10.94 19.37 0.16
C MET A 23 10.80 19.23 1.67
N ARG A 24 11.48 20.08 2.41
CA ARG A 24 11.07 20.44 3.74
C ARG A 24 9.64 20.92 3.55
N SER A 25 8.72 19.97 3.45
CA SER A 25 7.36 20.21 3.83
C SER A 25 7.53 20.72 5.24
N GLU A 26 7.25 22.00 5.45
CA GLU A 26 6.95 22.46 6.80
C GLU A 26 6.08 21.35 7.39
N PRO A 27 6.38 20.87 8.62
CA PRO A 27 5.55 19.87 9.24
C PRO A 27 4.13 20.42 9.13
N ASP A 28 3.26 19.70 8.43
CA ASP A 28 1.84 20.03 8.43
C ASP A 28 1.48 20.31 9.88
N PRO A 29 0.79 21.42 10.19
CA PRO A 29 0.49 21.80 11.55
C PRO A 29 -0.10 20.54 12.20
N ILE A 30 0.44 20.16 13.37
CA ILE A 30 0.05 18.95 14.09
C ILE A 30 -1.48 18.95 14.08
N ALA A 31 -2.05 18.11 13.20
CA ALA A 31 -3.49 18.05 13.04
C ALA A 31 -4.04 17.65 14.39
N THR A 32 -4.78 18.54 15.04
CA THR A 32 -5.44 18.23 16.30
C THR A 32 -6.35 17.04 16.04
N ILE A 33 -6.08 15.94 16.74
CA ILE A 33 -6.90 14.73 16.61
C ILE A 33 -8.32 15.11 17.03
N ASP A 34 -9.31 14.62 16.26
CA ASP A 34 -10.72 14.78 16.61
C ASP A 34 -10.95 14.30 18.06
N PRO A 35 -11.58 15.10 18.94
CA PRO A 35 -11.84 14.75 20.34
C PRO A 35 -12.51 13.38 20.50
N SER A 36 -13.34 12.95 19.55
CA SER A 36 -13.99 11.63 19.57
C SER A 36 -13.00 10.48 19.40
N LEU A 37 -11.94 10.66 18.61
CA LEU A 37 -10.86 9.67 18.44
C LEU A 37 -9.96 9.63 19.67
N ASP A 38 -9.68 10.77 20.29
CA ASP A 38 -8.94 10.83 21.56
C ASP A 38 -9.70 10.11 22.68
N GLU A 39 -11.02 10.27 22.76
CA GLU A 39 -11.84 9.54 23.76
C GLU A 39 -11.82 8.02 23.50
N GLN A 40 -11.85 7.57 22.25
CA GLN A 40 -11.70 6.15 21.92
C GLN A 40 -10.34 5.60 22.36
N LEU A 41 -9.25 6.33 22.10
CA LEU A 41 -7.92 5.97 22.57
C LEU A 41 -7.82 5.95 24.10
N ALA A 42 -8.43 6.93 24.77
CA ALA A 42 -8.50 6.98 26.22
C ALA A 42 -9.31 5.81 26.80
N LYS A 43 -10.42 5.41 26.16
CA LYS A 43 -11.19 4.22 26.50
C LYS A 43 -10.34 2.96 26.36
N PHE A 44 -9.60 2.82 25.25
CA PHE A 44 -8.67 1.70 25.07
C PHE A 44 -7.59 1.68 26.17
N ALA A 45 -7.04 2.84 26.53
CA ALA A 45 -6.04 2.94 27.62
C ALA A 45 -6.60 2.50 28.99
N ARG A 46 -7.84 2.88 29.31
CA ARG A 46 -8.52 2.53 30.57
C ARG A 46 -9.01 1.08 30.62
N SER A 47 -9.12 0.40 29.49
CA SER A 47 -9.54 -1.01 29.46
C SER A 47 -8.63 -1.87 30.34
N THR A 48 -9.20 -2.67 31.21
CA THR A 48 -8.48 -3.63 32.07
C THR A 48 -8.21 -4.96 31.39
N GLN A 49 -8.68 -5.13 30.16
CA GLN A 49 -8.49 -6.34 29.38
C GLN A 49 -7.00 -6.59 29.14
N THR A 50 -6.53 -7.75 29.55
CA THR A 50 -5.16 -8.21 29.26
C THR A 50 -5.04 -8.53 27.80
N GLY A 51 -4.03 -7.97 27.13
CA GLY A 51 -3.76 -8.26 25.73
C GLY A 51 -3.31 -9.72 25.50
N VAL A 52 -3.69 -10.27 24.35
CA VAL A 52 -3.27 -11.63 23.96
C VAL A 52 -1.88 -11.68 23.32
N TRP A 53 -1.29 -10.51 23.07
CA TRP A 53 0.04 -10.37 22.48
C TRP A 53 1.08 -10.25 23.58
N THR A 54 1.76 -11.35 23.91
CA THR A 54 2.61 -11.47 25.11
C THR A 54 3.84 -10.55 25.12
N HIS A 55 4.22 -9.99 23.97
CA HIS A 55 5.44 -9.19 23.80
C HIS A 55 5.18 -7.80 23.23
N LEU A 56 3.91 -7.37 23.21
CA LEU A 56 3.54 -6.02 22.80
C LEU A 56 3.11 -5.20 23.99
N ASP A 57 3.55 -3.95 24.04
CA ASP A 57 3.21 -3.00 25.10
C ASP A 57 1.99 -2.17 24.71
N LYS A 58 0.95 -2.19 25.56
CA LYS A 58 -0.31 -1.49 25.32
C LYS A 58 -0.13 0.02 25.15
N ARG A 59 0.70 0.64 26.00
CA ARG A 59 0.92 2.09 25.95
C ARG A 59 1.62 2.50 24.68
N GLN A 60 2.63 1.71 24.29
CA GLN A 60 3.33 1.93 23.02
C GLN A 60 2.39 1.79 21.83
N ILE A 61 1.56 0.74 21.77
CA ILE A 61 0.56 0.55 20.72
C ILE A 61 -0.38 1.76 20.63
N ILE A 62 -0.90 2.24 21.75
CA ILE A 62 -1.81 3.40 21.77
C ILE A 62 -1.10 4.66 21.26
N SER A 63 0.15 4.89 21.68
CA SER A 63 0.96 6.01 21.16
C SER A 63 1.16 5.89 19.66
N GLU A 64 1.54 4.72 19.16
CA GLU A 64 1.74 4.47 17.75
C GLU A 64 0.45 4.63 16.94
N ILE A 65 -0.71 4.19 17.44
CA ILE A 65 -2.01 4.41 16.80
C ILE A 65 -2.31 5.91 16.70
N ARG A 66 -2.07 6.68 17.76
CA ARG A 66 -2.23 8.14 17.77
C ARG A 66 -1.37 8.81 16.68
N ASP A 67 -0.11 8.41 16.58
CA ASP A 67 0.81 8.92 15.56
C ASP A 67 0.30 8.64 14.14
N ARG A 68 -0.24 7.44 13.88
CA ARG A 68 -0.79 7.07 12.56
C ARG A 68 -2.06 7.84 12.23
N ILE A 69 -2.91 8.12 13.21
CA ILE A 69 -4.12 8.94 13.01
C ILE A 69 -3.72 10.37 12.70
N SER A 70 -2.75 10.92 13.42
CA SER A 70 -2.23 12.27 13.17
C SER A 70 -1.53 12.38 11.81
N ASN A 71 -0.84 11.33 11.39
CA ASN A 71 -0.14 11.26 10.12
C ASN A 71 -0.16 9.84 9.55
N PRO A 72 -1.13 9.50 8.69
CA PRO A 72 -1.26 8.17 8.09
C PRO A 72 -0.01 7.70 7.32
N TYR A 73 0.79 8.64 6.82
CA TYR A 73 2.04 8.30 6.12
C TYR A 73 3.08 7.63 7.03
N GLN A 74 2.93 7.68 8.34
CA GLN A 74 3.85 7.02 9.28
C GLN A 74 3.66 5.50 9.35
N ILE A 75 2.59 4.93 8.79
CA ILE A 75 2.47 3.47 8.74
C ILE A 75 3.59 2.87 7.89
N GLN A 76 4.27 1.85 8.42
CA GLN A 76 5.44 1.26 7.79
C GLN A 76 5.37 -0.27 7.84
N GLN A 77 5.82 -0.89 6.76
CA GLN A 77 5.97 -2.34 6.68
C GLN A 77 7.28 -2.86 7.30
N GLY A 78 8.20 -1.96 7.70
CA GLY A 78 9.55 -2.32 8.11
C GLY A 78 10.27 -3.09 6.98
N GLU A 79 11.03 -4.11 7.37
CA GLU A 79 11.68 -5.02 6.42
C GLU A 79 10.79 -6.23 6.05
N GLN A 80 9.50 -6.17 6.35
CA GLN A 80 8.57 -7.26 6.10
C GLN A 80 7.85 -7.10 4.74
N PRO A 81 7.43 -8.19 4.10
CA PRO A 81 6.73 -8.15 2.82
C PRO A 81 5.25 -7.77 3.00
N PHE A 82 4.99 -6.65 3.66
CA PHE A 82 3.66 -6.18 4.01
C PHE A 82 3.18 -4.99 3.16
N CYS A 83 3.76 -4.77 1.97
CA CYS A 83 3.39 -3.65 1.11
C CYS A 83 1.88 -3.62 0.78
N GLY A 84 1.28 -4.78 0.49
CA GLY A 84 -0.15 -4.87 0.21
C GLY A 84 -1.04 -4.50 1.40
N PRO A 85 -0.91 -5.18 2.56
CA PRO A 85 -1.66 -4.78 3.75
C PRO A 85 -1.39 -3.33 4.17
N ALA A 86 -0.14 -2.85 4.11
CA ALA A 86 0.20 -1.47 4.48
C ALA A 86 -0.51 -0.45 3.57
N ALA A 87 -0.58 -0.70 2.27
CA ALA A 87 -1.30 0.15 1.33
C ALA A 87 -2.80 0.27 1.69
N VAL A 88 -3.46 -0.85 2.04
CA VAL A 88 -4.89 -0.83 2.39
C VAL A 88 -5.12 -0.21 3.77
N VAL A 89 -4.27 -0.53 4.77
CA VAL A 89 -4.39 0.05 6.12
C VAL A 89 -4.09 1.55 6.11
N PHE A 90 -3.21 2.04 5.25
CA PHE A 90 -3.02 3.47 5.02
C PHE A 90 -4.35 4.16 4.64
N GLU A 91 -5.12 3.60 3.71
CA GLU A 91 -6.43 4.15 3.34
C GLU A 91 -7.48 3.98 4.44
N LEU A 92 -7.42 2.90 5.24
CA LEU A 92 -8.26 2.73 6.41
C LEU A 92 -8.04 3.87 7.42
N ILE A 93 -6.79 4.18 7.75
CA ILE A 93 -6.45 5.26 8.68
C ILE A 93 -6.94 6.62 8.14
N ARG A 94 -6.72 6.90 6.85
CA ARG A 94 -7.11 8.17 6.23
C ARG A 94 -8.62 8.40 6.20
N ARG A 95 -9.39 7.34 6.02
CA ARG A 95 -10.83 7.44 5.71
C ARG A 95 -11.72 7.05 6.87
N GLN A 96 -11.25 6.17 7.73
CA GLN A 96 -12.01 5.59 8.84
C GLN A 96 -11.09 5.39 10.06
N PRO A 97 -10.53 6.49 10.62
CA PRO A 97 -9.60 6.39 11.75
C PRO A 97 -10.23 5.77 13.01
N ASP A 98 -11.51 5.99 13.23
CA ASP A 98 -12.30 5.37 14.28
C ASP A 98 -12.30 3.83 14.15
N ARG A 99 -12.55 3.33 12.95
CA ARG A 99 -12.52 1.89 12.66
C ARG A 99 -11.10 1.30 12.80
N TYR A 100 -10.07 2.07 12.44
CA TYR A 100 -8.69 1.65 12.66
C TYR A 100 -8.40 1.45 14.15
N ILE A 101 -8.82 2.39 15.03
CA ILE A 101 -8.69 2.24 16.48
C ILE A 101 -9.41 0.98 16.97
N GLN A 102 -10.66 0.78 16.55
CA GLN A 102 -11.47 -0.38 16.96
C GLN A 102 -10.82 -1.71 16.55
N ILE A 103 -10.29 -1.78 15.34
CA ILE A 103 -9.57 -2.97 14.84
C ILE A 103 -8.31 -3.22 15.68
N CYS A 104 -7.51 -2.20 15.93
CA CYS A 104 -6.29 -2.32 16.73
C CYS A 104 -6.59 -2.73 18.17
N GLN A 105 -7.59 -2.12 18.82
CA GLN A 105 -8.03 -2.51 20.15
C GLN A 105 -8.49 -3.98 20.18
N SER A 106 -9.36 -4.37 19.27
CA SER A 106 -9.88 -5.74 19.20
C SER A 106 -8.77 -6.78 18.93
N LEU A 107 -7.84 -6.46 18.05
CA LEU A 107 -6.67 -7.32 17.83
C LEU A 107 -5.79 -7.44 19.07
N TYR A 108 -5.56 -6.34 19.79
CA TYR A 108 -4.76 -6.39 21.01
C TYR A 108 -5.43 -7.21 22.11
N GLU A 109 -6.70 -6.95 22.37
CA GLU A 109 -7.45 -7.54 23.49
C GLU A 109 -7.89 -9.00 23.20
N HIS A 110 -8.27 -9.30 21.96
CA HIS A 110 -8.90 -10.59 21.61
C HIS A 110 -8.12 -11.39 20.54
N GLY A 111 -7.08 -10.83 19.95
CA GLY A 111 -6.36 -11.46 18.84
C GLY A 111 -7.20 -11.60 17.56
N SER A 112 -8.31 -10.88 17.46
CA SER A 112 -9.20 -10.95 16.30
C SER A 112 -10.00 -9.67 16.13
N PHE A 113 -10.51 -9.45 14.92
CA PHE A 113 -11.47 -8.37 14.64
C PHE A 113 -12.47 -8.79 13.57
N GLU A 114 -13.62 -8.12 13.55
CA GLU A 114 -14.64 -8.32 12.54
C GLU A 114 -14.40 -7.40 11.33
N GLY A 115 -14.27 -8.01 10.14
CA GLY A 115 -14.44 -7.31 8.87
C GLY A 115 -15.91 -7.02 8.60
N TYR A 116 -16.26 -6.57 7.42
CA TYR A 116 -17.66 -6.36 7.06
C TYR A 116 -18.43 -7.67 6.85
N SER A 117 -17.77 -8.72 6.40
CA SER A 117 -18.42 -10.02 6.15
C SER A 117 -17.68 -11.22 6.75
N LYS A 118 -16.46 -11.04 7.22
CA LYS A 118 -15.67 -12.13 7.81
C LYS A 118 -14.83 -11.68 8.99
N LYS A 119 -14.52 -12.63 9.87
CA LYS A 119 -13.62 -12.44 11.00
C LYS A 119 -12.17 -12.67 10.59
N PHE A 120 -11.28 -11.82 11.08
CA PHE A 120 -9.83 -11.98 11.00
C PHE A 120 -9.30 -12.42 12.36
N VAL A 121 -8.48 -13.46 12.38
CA VAL A 121 -7.93 -14.02 13.61
C VAL A 121 -6.42 -14.11 13.50
N ALA A 122 -5.72 -13.46 14.41
CA ALA A 122 -4.27 -13.58 14.54
C ALA A 122 -3.91 -14.99 14.99
N ALA A 123 -3.03 -15.66 14.27
CA ALA A 123 -2.56 -16.97 14.69
C ALA A 123 -1.81 -16.88 16.04
N GLY A 124 -1.99 -17.87 16.90
CA GLY A 124 -1.35 -17.88 18.23
C GLY A 124 0.18 -17.77 18.18
N ARG A 125 0.83 -18.20 17.09
CA ARG A 125 2.28 -17.97 16.88
C ARG A 125 2.62 -16.49 16.68
N LEU A 126 1.75 -15.68 16.05
CA LEU A 126 1.95 -14.25 15.92
C LEU A 126 1.82 -13.57 17.29
N CYS A 127 0.79 -13.90 18.05
CA CYS A 127 0.56 -13.35 19.39
C CYS A 127 1.72 -13.68 20.36
N ARG A 128 2.40 -14.78 20.15
CA ARG A 128 3.58 -15.20 20.94
C ARG A 128 4.92 -14.84 20.31
N SER A 129 4.93 -14.19 19.14
CA SER A 129 6.19 -13.78 18.49
C SER A 129 6.87 -12.66 19.27
N TYR A 130 8.20 -12.76 19.44
CA TYR A 130 9.02 -11.82 20.19
C TYR A 130 10.32 -11.51 19.45
N GLY A 131 11.03 -10.48 19.93
CA GLY A 131 12.30 -10.04 19.39
C GLY A 131 12.18 -8.73 18.62
N ASN A 132 13.20 -8.38 17.85
CA ASN A 132 13.18 -7.16 17.05
C ASN A 132 12.19 -7.31 15.89
N LEU A 133 11.04 -6.65 15.97
CA LEU A 133 10.01 -6.65 14.92
C LEU A 133 10.44 -5.86 13.70
N ARG A 134 11.46 -4.98 13.82
CA ARG A 134 11.94 -4.05 12.77
C ARG A 134 10.87 -3.11 12.24
N MET A 135 9.83 -2.89 13.03
CA MET A 135 8.71 -2.02 12.74
C MET A 135 7.92 -1.71 14.03
N ALA A 136 7.04 -0.74 13.99
CA ALA A 136 6.17 -0.39 15.10
C ALA A 136 5.25 -1.57 15.50
N GLN A 137 4.90 -1.65 16.78
CA GLN A 137 4.11 -2.75 17.32
C GLN A 137 2.67 -2.75 16.79
N ALA A 138 2.05 -1.58 16.68
CA ALA A 138 0.71 -1.44 16.10
C ALA A 138 0.70 -1.89 14.63
N ASP A 139 1.71 -1.47 13.85
CA ASP A 139 1.84 -1.87 12.45
C ASP A 139 2.05 -3.38 12.33
N TRP A 140 2.94 -3.96 13.14
CA TRP A 140 3.15 -5.41 13.17
C TRP A 140 1.86 -6.16 13.44
N MET A 141 1.12 -5.78 14.47
CA MET A 141 -0.09 -6.46 14.91
C MET A 141 -1.12 -6.55 13.80
N ILE A 142 -1.44 -5.44 13.12
CA ILE A 142 -2.44 -5.42 12.06
C ILE A 142 -1.92 -6.01 10.73
N LEU A 143 -0.72 -5.60 10.28
CA LEU A 143 -0.21 -6.02 8.98
C LEU A 143 0.14 -7.51 8.94
N ALA A 144 0.75 -8.04 10.03
CA ALA A 144 1.04 -9.46 10.13
C ALA A 144 -0.23 -10.29 10.19
N THR A 145 -1.27 -9.86 10.91
CA THR A 145 -2.56 -10.54 10.96
C THR A 145 -3.21 -10.61 9.58
N LEU A 146 -3.29 -9.50 8.87
CA LEU A 146 -3.86 -9.46 7.52
C LEU A 146 -3.09 -10.37 6.56
N ARG A 147 -1.76 -10.32 6.61
CA ARG A 147 -0.92 -11.13 5.75
C ARG A 147 -1.03 -12.61 6.06
N ASP A 148 -1.05 -12.97 7.33
CA ASP A 148 -1.14 -14.36 7.77
C ASP A 148 -2.52 -14.98 7.42
N CYS A 149 -3.60 -14.23 7.60
CA CYS A 149 -4.95 -14.66 7.20
C CYS A 149 -5.09 -14.89 5.69
N ALA A 150 -4.33 -14.17 4.87
CA ALA A 150 -4.33 -14.33 3.41
C ALA A 150 -3.38 -15.45 2.95
N ASN A 151 -2.34 -15.74 3.71
CA ASN A 151 -1.25 -16.63 3.33
C ASN A 151 -1.48 -18.05 3.82
N LYS A 152 -2.00 -18.92 2.95
CA LYS A 152 -2.29 -20.31 3.31
C LYS A 152 -1.08 -21.26 3.32
N ILE A 153 0.04 -20.85 2.70
CA ILE A 153 1.17 -21.76 2.42
C ILE A 153 2.38 -21.46 3.30
N VAL A 154 2.74 -20.19 3.45
CA VAL A 154 3.94 -19.76 4.17
C VAL A 154 3.56 -18.92 5.39
N PRO A 155 3.77 -19.43 6.61
CA PRO A 155 3.45 -18.69 7.82
C PRO A 155 4.26 -17.40 7.94
N VAL A 156 3.62 -16.32 8.41
CA VAL A 156 4.32 -15.09 8.77
C VAL A 156 5.13 -15.32 10.04
N HIS A 157 6.43 -14.99 10.00
CA HIS A 157 7.33 -15.10 11.14
C HIS A 157 8.32 -13.93 11.14
N PRO A 158 8.54 -13.22 12.26
CA PRO A 158 9.40 -12.03 12.31
C PRO A 158 10.87 -12.30 11.96
N LYS A 159 11.35 -13.51 12.21
CA LYS A 159 12.74 -13.95 11.96
C LYS A 159 12.89 -14.82 10.70
N ALA A 160 11.88 -14.89 9.82
CA ALA A 160 11.99 -15.73 8.62
C ALA A 160 13.16 -15.28 7.73
N PRO A 161 13.91 -16.21 7.11
CA PRO A 161 14.94 -15.89 6.13
C PRO A 161 14.39 -15.02 4.98
N LYS A 162 15.25 -14.14 4.43
CA LYS A 162 14.83 -13.16 3.39
C LYS A 162 14.13 -13.84 2.21
N LEU A 163 14.67 -14.94 1.70
CA LEU A 163 14.09 -15.68 0.58
C LEU A 163 12.66 -16.17 0.87
N ILE A 164 12.42 -16.71 2.08
CA ILE A 164 11.08 -17.19 2.49
C ILE A 164 10.11 -16.00 2.62
N ARG A 165 10.59 -14.87 3.14
CA ARG A 165 9.80 -13.64 3.23
C ARG A 165 9.41 -13.12 1.84
N GLU A 166 10.32 -13.11 0.89
CA GLU A 166 10.08 -12.64 -0.48
C GLU A 166 9.08 -13.53 -1.23
N ILE A 167 9.23 -14.86 -1.17
CA ILE A 167 8.32 -15.79 -1.87
C ILE A 167 6.90 -15.78 -1.25
N GLY A 168 6.81 -15.78 0.08
CA GLY A 168 5.51 -15.76 0.80
C GLY A 168 4.86 -14.39 0.87
N GLY A 169 5.58 -13.32 0.50
CA GLY A 169 5.19 -11.93 0.74
C GLY A 169 4.45 -11.25 -0.40
N ILE A 170 4.45 -11.79 -1.61
CA ILE A 170 3.79 -11.15 -2.74
C ILE A 170 2.28 -11.18 -2.54
N THR A 171 1.72 -10.01 -2.26
CA THR A 171 0.27 -9.82 -2.17
C THR A 171 -0.36 -9.90 -3.55
N LYS A 172 -1.43 -10.67 -3.65
CA LYS A 172 -2.15 -10.87 -4.91
C LYS A 172 -3.30 -9.85 -5.06
N PRO A 173 -3.68 -9.47 -6.31
CA PRO A 173 -4.75 -8.48 -6.52
C PRO A 173 -6.07 -8.83 -5.82
N TRP A 174 -6.44 -10.10 -5.74
CA TRP A 174 -7.67 -10.52 -5.04
C TRP A 174 -7.57 -10.42 -3.51
N GLU A 175 -6.37 -10.46 -2.93
CA GLU A 175 -6.15 -10.21 -1.50
C GLU A 175 -6.40 -8.74 -1.20
N ILE A 176 -5.87 -7.80 -2.02
CA ILE A 176 -6.18 -6.37 -1.94
C ILE A 176 -7.69 -6.15 -2.07
N SER A 177 -8.34 -6.73 -3.10
CA SER A 177 -9.79 -6.63 -3.28
C SER A 177 -10.57 -7.15 -2.07
N GLY A 178 -10.10 -8.23 -1.45
CA GLY A 178 -10.68 -8.77 -0.23
C GLY A 178 -10.58 -7.77 0.93
N TRP A 179 -9.40 -7.24 1.19
CA TRP A 179 -9.19 -6.27 2.26
C TRP A 179 -9.92 -4.95 2.03
N VAL A 180 -10.01 -4.48 0.78
CA VAL A 180 -10.80 -3.29 0.42
C VAL A 180 -12.27 -3.45 0.82
N ARG A 181 -12.87 -4.62 0.58
CA ARG A 181 -14.22 -4.91 1.03
C ARG A 181 -14.34 -5.05 2.54
N GLU A 182 -13.42 -5.79 3.15
CA GLU A 182 -13.53 -6.16 4.57
C GLU A 182 -13.09 -5.06 5.54
N LEU A 183 -12.14 -4.21 5.15
CA LEU A 183 -11.63 -3.15 6.01
C LEU A 183 -12.30 -1.82 5.73
N LEU A 184 -12.48 -1.47 4.44
CA LEU A 184 -13.04 -0.18 4.02
C LEU A 184 -14.56 -0.23 3.79
N GLY A 185 -15.17 -1.42 3.74
CA GLY A 185 -16.60 -1.59 3.49
C GLY A 185 -17.04 -1.24 2.08
N TYR A 186 -16.13 -1.24 1.12
CA TYR A 186 -16.48 -0.90 -0.25
C TYR A 186 -17.20 -2.05 -0.96
N THR A 187 -18.35 -1.73 -1.53
CA THR A 187 -19.20 -2.71 -2.22
C THR A 187 -18.64 -3.11 -3.58
N TYR A 188 -17.85 -2.23 -4.20
CA TYR A 188 -17.19 -2.50 -5.47
C TYR A 188 -15.68 -2.55 -5.30
N SER A 189 -15.08 -3.64 -5.77
CA SER A 189 -13.62 -3.74 -5.92
C SER A 189 -13.30 -4.55 -7.17
N LYS A 190 -12.43 -3.99 -8.03
CA LYS A 190 -12.03 -4.58 -9.32
C LYS A 190 -10.54 -4.39 -9.56
N SER A 191 -9.90 -5.45 -10.06
CA SER A 191 -8.50 -5.40 -10.48
C SER A 191 -8.40 -5.29 -12.00
N HIS A 192 -7.47 -4.44 -12.44
CA HIS A 192 -7.13 -4.22 -13.85
C HIS A 192 -5.64 -4.57 -14.05
N PRO A 193 -5.30 -5.84 -14.32
CA PRO A 193 -3.94 -6.24 -14.65
C PRO A 193 -3.57 -5.72 -16.04
N THR A 194 -2.42 -5.09 -16.19
CA THR A 194 -2.00 -4.47 -17.45
C THR A 194 -1.79 -5.45 -18.59
N PRO A 195 -1.31 -6.70 -18.39
CA PRO A 195 -1.21 -7.67 -19.46
C PRO A 195 -2.55 -7.99 -20.16
N LEU A 196 -3.67 -7.79 -19.46
CA LEU A 196 -5.02 -8.07 -19.99
C LEU A 196 -5.76 -6.81 -20.45
N SER A 197 -5.59 -5.70 -19.77
CA SER A 197 -6.37 -4.47 -19.98
C SER A 197 -5.58 -3.32 -20.60
N GLY A 198 -4.26 -3.42 -20.65
CA GLY A 198 -3.36 -2.33 -21.03
C GLY A 198 -3.17 -1.30 -19.91
N GLU A 199 -1.97 -0.72 -19.86
CA GLU A 199 -1.54 0.21 -18.80
C GLU A 199 -2.39 1.48 -18.79
N PHE A 200 -2.72 1.98 -19.97
CA PHE A 200 -3.49 3.22 -20.09
C PHE A 200 -4.90 3.09 -19.53
N ARG A 201 -5.59 2.00 -19.83
CA ARG A 201 -6.93 1.73 -19.27
C ARG A 201 -6.88 1.56 -17.75
N ALA A 202 -5.82 0.92 -17.24
CA ALA A 202 -5.63 0.76 -15.80
C ALA A 202 -5.45 2.13 -15.11
N ILE A 203 -4.63 3.02 -15.70
CA ILE A 203 -4.41 4.38 -15.19
C ILE A 203 -5.68 5.24 -15.27
N GLN A 204 -6.40 5.20 -16.38
CA GLN A 204 -7.67 5.92 -16.53
C GLN A 204 -8.70 5.43 -15.50
N ALA A 205 -8.81 4.12 -15.32
CA ALA A 205 -9.70 3.54 -14.32
C ALA A 205 -9.31 3.95 -12.89
N ALA A 206 -8.01 4.02 -12.59
CA ALA A 206 -7.50 4.52 -11.31
C ALA A 206 -7.89 5.98 -11.10
N ASN A 207 -7.62 6.85 -12.08
CA ASN A 207 -7.93 8.27 -12.00
C ASN A 207 -9.42 8.50 -11.80
N SER A 208 -10.28 7.92 -12.64
CA SER A 208 -11.74 8.03 -12.51
C SER A 208 -12.27 7.51 -11.17
N THR A 209 -11.64 6.46 -10.61
CA THR A 209 -12.01 5.95 -9.30
C THR A 209 -11.64 6.92 -8.19
N ILE A 210 -10.45 7.52 -8.24
CA ILE A 210 -9.99 8.51 -7.27
C ILE A 210 -10.86 9.77 -7.34
N GLU A 211 -11.13 10.30 -8.53
CA GLU A 211 -12.00 11.45 -8.77
C GLU A 211 -13.42 11.24 -8.21
N SER A 212 -13.90 9.99 -8.25
CA SER A 212 -15.20 9.62 -7.64
C SER A 212 -15.13 9.32 -6.14
N GLY A 213 -14.02 9.66 -5.45
CA GLY A 213 -13.85 9.43 -4.01
C GLY A 213 -13.46 8.00 -3.63
N GLY A 214 -13.16 7.12 -4.59
CA GLY A 214 -12.69 5.78 -4.34
C GLY A 214 -11.20 5.70 -4.02
N VAL A 215 -10.65 4.49 -4.03
CA VAL A 215 -9.24 4.18 -3.75
C VAL A 215 -8.62 3.39 -4.89
N ALA A 216 -7.32 3.59 -5.11
CA ALA A 216 -6.56 2.88 -6.13
C ALA A 216 -5.22 2.40 -5.57
N PHE A 217 -4.98 1.10 -5.68
CA PHE A 217 -3.76 0.42 -5.26
C PHE A 217 -3.02 -0.09 -6.49
N ALA A 218 -1.83 0.42 -6.75
CA ALA A 218 -1.04 0.04 -7.90
C ALA A 218 -0.01 -1.04 -7.56
N LEU A 219 0.09 -2.04 -8.42
CA LEU A 219 1.14 -3.04 -8.40
C LEU A 219 2.22 -2.60 -9.37
N ILE A 220 3.43 -2.38 -8.88
CA ILE A 220 4.54 -1.81 -9.63
C ILE A 220 5.82 -2.64 -9.49
N ASN A 221 6.74 -2.44 -10.42
CA ASN A 221 8.15 -2.70 -10.17
C ASN A 221 8.76 -1.43 -9.57
N SER A 222 9.07 -1.47 -8.27
CA SER A 222 9.52 -0.29 -7.53
C SER A 222 10.89 0.23 -7.98
N GLN A 223 11.78 -0.64 -8.39
CA GLN A 223 13.12 -0.26 -8.85
C GLN A 223 13.06 0.48 -10.18
N GLY A 224 12.18 0.06 -11.08
CA GLY A 224 12.01 0.69 -12.38
C GLY A 224 11.18 1.97 -12.32
N LEU A 225 10.12 2.00 -11.51
CA LEU A 225 9.24 3.18 -11.43
C LEU A 225 9.75 4.24 -10.45
N LEU A 226 10.35 3.84 -9.32
CA LEU A 226 10.73 4.73 -8.21
C LEU A 226 12.26 4.82 -8.01
N GLY A 227 13.04 3.98 -8.67
CA GLY A 227 14.49 3.96 -8.53
C GLY A 227 15.17 5.00 -9.41
N ASN A 228 16.22 5.63 -8.87
CA ASN A 228 17.17 6.38 -9.70
C ASN A 228 17.97 5.35 -10.52
N ASN A 229 17.66 5.28 -11.80
CA ASN A 229 18.21 4.32 -12.74
C ASN A 229 19.75 4.20 -12.70
N SER A 230 20.26 3.18 -12.06
CA SER A 230 21.46 2.58 -12.60
C SER A 230 20.97 1.61 -13.72
N PHE A 231 21.32 1.91 -14.96
CA PHE A 231 20.95 1.19 -16.18
C PHE A 231 21.21 -0.34 -16.10
N LEU A 232 22.12 -0.77 -15.25
CA LEU A 232 22.46 -2.18 -15.03
C LEU A 232 21.48 -2.92 -14.11
N ALA A 233 20.95 -2.28 -13.07
CA ALA A 233 19.96 -2.90 -12.17
C ALA A 233 18.61 -3.13 -12.88
N ALA A 234 18.23 -2.25 -13.79
CA ALA A 234 17.00 -2.37 -14.57
C ALA A 234 16.99 -3.59 -15.52
N ARG A 235 18.15 -4.05 -15.98
CA ARG A 235 18.25 -5.12 -16.98
C ARG A 235 18.00 -6.52 -16.39
N PHE A 236 18.29 -6.75 -15.13
CA PHE A 236 18.11 -8.04 -14.46
C PHE A 236 16.84 -8.15 -13.60
N HIS A 237 16.25 -7.02 -13.19
CA HIS A 237 15.03 -6.98 -12.35
C HIS A 237 13.75 -6.65 -13.13
N ARG A 238 13.79 -6.65 -14.45
CA ARG A 238 12.75 -6.19 -15.38
C ARG A 238 11.46 -6.99 -15.41
N ILE A 239 11.37 -8.13 -14.75
CA ILE A 239 10.39 -9.14 -15.19
C ILE A 239 9.21 -9.27 -14.26
N TYR A 240 9.28 -8.76 -13.00
CA TYR A 240 8.21 -9.04 -12.05
C TYR A 240 7.82 -7.81 -11.22
N PRO A 241 6.50 -7.62 -11.00
CA PRO A 241 6.03 -6.65 -10.02
C PRO A 241 6.47 -7.10 -8.63
N ASN A 242 6.88 -6.15 -7.80
CA ASN A 242 7.42 -6.46 -6.49
C ASN A 242 6.85 -5.60 -5.36
N HIS A 243 6.00 -4.62 -5.69
CA HIS A 243 5.57 -3.65 -4.69
C HIS A 243 4.16 -3.11 -4.95
N TRP A 244 3.38 -3.03 -3.86
CA TRP A 244 2.08 -2.37 -3.83
C TRP A 244 2.21 -0.97 -3.25
N VAL A 245 1.58 -0.01 -3.90
CA VAL A 245 1.51 1.39 -3.47
C VAL A 245 0.07 1.88 -3.54
N THR A 246 -0.26 2.91 -2.75
CA THR A 246 -1.55 3.59 -2.87
C THR A 246 -1.37 4.86 -3.68
N ILE A 247 -2.20 5.07 -4.70
CA ILE A 247 -2.26 6.33 -5.44
C ILE A 247 -3.10 7.31 -4.62
N VAL A 248 -2.54 8.47 -4.28
CA VAL A 248 -3.14 9.41 -3.32
C VAL A 248 -3.52 10.76 -3.91
N SER A 249 -3.21 10.99 -5.19
CA SER A 249 -3.63 12.18 -5.95
C SER A 249 -4.31 11.79 -7.25
N ASN A 250 -4.98 12.75 -7.89
CA ASN A 250 -5.38 12.62 -9.28
C ASN A 250 -4.15 12.40 -10.16
N ILE A 251 -4.34 11.68 -11.26
CA ILE A 251 -3.28 11.37 -12.21
C ILE A 251 -3.34 12.38 -13.34
N SER A 252 -2.32 13.22 -13.45
CA SER A 252 -2.17 14.16 -14.56
C SER A 252 -1.50 13.47 -15.75
N ILE A 253 -2.04 13.65 -16.94
CA ILE A 253 -1.53 13.09 -18.19
C ILE A 253 -1.45 14.20 -19.23
N ASP A 254 -0.24 14.60 -19.59
CA ASP A 254 -0.03 15.54 -20.68
C ASP A 254 -0.29 14.85 -22.01
N SER A 255 -1.29 15.28 -22.76
CA SER A 255 -1.72 14.72 -24.04
C SER A 255 -2.51 13.42 -23.97
N PRO A 256 -3.80 13.47 -23.57
CA PRO A 256 -4.62 12.26 -23.37
C PRO A 256 -5.01 11.53 -24.67
N THR A 257 -4.81 12.14 -25.84
CA THR A 257 -5.39 11.63 -27.11
C THR A 257 -4.57 10.56 -27.83
N LYS A 258 -3.28 10.43 -27.57
CA LYS A 258 -2.44 9.36 -28.18
C LYS A 258 -1.26 9.01 -27.25
N ILE A 259 -1.46 8.19 -26.26
CA ILE A 259 -0.33 7.53 -25.62
C ILE A 259 0.11 6.38 -26.53
N SER A 260 0.97 6.68 -27.49
CA SER A 260 1.75 5.71 -28.25
C SER A 260 3.11 5.50 -27.57
N LYS A 261 3.81 4.42 -27.90
CA LYS A 261 5.20 4.18 -27.45
C LYS A 261 6.17 5.34 -27.74
N GLN A 262 5.78 6.29 -28.58
CA GLN A 262 6.58 7.43 -29.05
C GLN A 262 6.12 8.77 -28.47
N SER A 263 5.08 8.81 -27.60
CA SER A 263 4.64 10.08 -27.03
C SER A 263 5.64 10.54 -25.95
N ASN A 264 6.12 11.77 -26.09
CA ASN A 264 6.91 12.46 -25.05
C ASN A 264 6.02 12.97 -23.90
N GLY A 265 4.82 12.39 -23.74
CA GLY A 265 3.87 12.79 -22.71
C GLY A 265 4.43 12.55 -21.30
N ARG A 266 3.98 13.36 -20.36
CA ARG A 266 4.33 13.26 -18.94
C ARG A 266 3.13 12.73 -18.17
N ILE A 267 3.39 11.83 -17.24
CA ILE A 267 2.39 11.26 -16.32
C ILE A 267 2.85 11.56 -14.91
N GLU A 268 2.00 12.21 -14.13
CA GLU A 268 2.31 12.64 -12.77
C GLU A 268 1.22 12.22 -11.80
N PHE A 269 1.64 11.72 -10.65
CA PHE A 269 0.76 11.37 -9.54
C PHE A 269 1.56 11.20 -8.25
N ASP A 270 0.88 11.31 -7.12
CA ASP A 270 1.47 11.03 -5.83
C ASP A 270 1.07 9.65 -5.34
N ILE A 271 1.97 8.99 -4.65
CA ILE A 271 1.74 7.70 -4.01
C ILE A 271 2.12 7.72 -2.54
N TYR A 272 1.46 6.87 -1.75
CA TYR A 272 1.97 6.41 -0.47
C TYR A 272 2.82 5.16 -0.68
N SER A 273 4.03 5.16 -0.12
CA SER A 273 4.92 4.00 -0.06
C SER A 273 5.99 4.18 1.01
N TRP A 274 6.37 3.10 1.70
CA TRP A 274 7.46 3.05 2.68
C TRP A 274 7.41 4.18 3.73
N GLY A 275 6.24 4.46 4.28
CA GLY A 275 6.07 5.45 5.33
C GLY A 275 6.16 6.91 4.86
N ARG A 276 5.95 7.20 3.58
CA ARG A 276 6.04 8.55 3.03
C ARG A 276 5.17 8.76 1.78
N LYS A 277 4.91 10.02 1.50
CA LYS A 277 4.39 10.48 0.21
C LYS A 277 5.53 10.59 -0.79
N ILE A 278 5.34 10.05 -1.99
CA ILE A 278 6.32 10.10 -3.08
C ILE A 278 5.63 10.68 -4.30
N HIS A 279 6.19 11.72 -4.88
CA HIS A 279 5.77 12.26 -6.16
C HIS A 279 6.40 11.46 -7.30
N VAL A 280 5.57 10.93 -8.18
CA VAL A 280 5.98 10.20 -9.39
C VAL A 280 5.76 11.09 -10.59
N SER A 281 6.84 11.38 -11.31
CA SER A 281 6.80 12.08 -12.59
C SER A 281 7.54 11.21 -13.61
N THR A 282 6.83 10.72 -14.61
CA THR A 282 7.35 9.69 -15.51
C THR A 282 6.76 9.84 -16.92
N ASN A 283 7.15 8.95 -17.82
CA ASN A 283 6.66 8.93 -19.18
C ASN A 283 5.89 7.62 -19.49
N PRO A 284 5.13 7.56 -20.60
CA PRO A 284 4.36 6.38 -20.99
C PRO A 284 5.18 5.10 -21.15
N ALA A 285 6.43 5.19 -21.61
CA ALA A 285 7.29 4.02 -21.78
C ALA A 285 7.66 3.39 -20.44
N THR A 286 8.00 4.23 -19.45
CA THR A 286 8.30 3.77 -18.09
C THR A 286 7.05 3.14 -17.43
N ILE A 287 5.89 3.75 -17.59
CA ILE A 287 4.63 3.17 -17.11
C ILE A 287 4.41 1.79 -17.72
N LYS A 288 4.59 1.67 -19.02
CA LYS A 288 4.42 0.39 -19.72
C LYS A 288 5.34 -0.70 -19.20
N ASP A 289 6.58 -0.35 -18.86
CA ASP A 289 7.57 -1.32 -18.41
C ASP A 289 7.41 -1.70 -16.94
N PHE A 290 6.90 -0.79 -16.07
CA PHE A 290 6.98 -0.92 -14.61
C PHE A 290 5.66 -0.80 -13.85
N PHE A 291 4.55 -0.48 -14.53
CA PHE A 291 3.21 -0.46 -13.94
C PHE A 291 2.45 -1.74 -14.36
N TRP A 292 2.15 -2.61 -13.41
CA TRP A 292 1.64 -3.96 -13.66
C TRP A 292 0.14 -4.12 -13.47
N GLY A 293 -0.50 -3.15 -12.89
CA GLY A 293 -1.94 -3.15 -12.71
C GLY A 293 -2.39 -2.31 -11.54
N VAL A 294 -3.69 -2.22 -11.40
CA VAL A 294 -4.33 -1.50 -10.31
C VAL A 294 -5.51 -2.29 -9.76
N THR A 295 -5.68 -2.25 -8.45
CA THR A 295 -6.89 -2.72 -7.78
C THR A 295 -7.63 -1.51 -7.25
N LEU A 296 -8.90 -1.39 -7.63
CA LEU A 296 -9.77 -0.27 -7.34
C LEU A 296 -10.80 -0.65 -6.28
N GLY A 297 -11.23 0.34 -5.51
CA GLY A 297 -12.33 0.20 -4.56
C GLY A 297 -13.16 1.46 -4.48
N LYS A 298 -14.49 1.32 -4.42
CA LYS A 298 -15.42 2.42 -4.17
C LYS A 298 -16.73 1.93 -3.57
N SER A 299 -17.41 2.80 -2.85
CA SER A 299 -18.82 2.62 -2.54
C SER A 299 -19.63 2.89 -3.79
N ILE A 300 -20.51 1.96 -4.14
CA ILE A 300 -21.59 2.26 -5.09
C ILE A 300 -22.71 2.80 -4.22
N SER A 301 -22.94 4.13 -4.24
CA SER A 301 -24.22 4.65 -3.74
C SER A 301 -25.32 3.90 -4.50
N LYS A 302 -26.24 3.28 -3.76
CA LYS A 302 -27.50 2.88 -4.39
C LYS A 302 -28.07 4.16 -4.98
N LEU A 303 -28.03 4.29 -6.30
CA LEU A 303 -28.85 5.28 -6.99
C LEU A 303 -30.23 5.08 -6.42
N SER A 304 -30.72 6.09 -5.70
CA SER A 304 -32.10 6.15 -5.31
C SER A 304 -32.92 5.88 -6.58
N THR A 305 -33.57 4.73 -6.62
CA THR A 305 -34.71 4.50 -7.50
C THR A 305 -35.77 5.49 -7.03
N LEU A 306 -35.69 6.72 -7.51
CA LEU A 306 -36.80 7.65 -7.57
C LEU A 306 -37.51 7.32 -8.87
N ASN A 307 -38.53 6.49 -8.72
CA ASN A 307 -39.66 6.51 -9.65
C ASN A 307 -40.51 7.72 -9.41
#